data_7605129c1d93cd4a0908d314b617f830
#
_entry.id   7605129c1d93cd4a0908d314b617f830
#
_cell.length_a   1.000
_cell.length_b   1.000
_cell.length_c   1.000
_cell.angle_alpha   90.00
_cell.angle_beta   90.00
_cell.angle_gamma   90.00
#
_symmetry.space_group_name_H-M   'P 1'
#
loop_
_entity.id
_entity.type
_entity.pdbx_description
1 polymer ?
#
loop_
_entity_poly.entity_id
_entity_poly.type
_entity_poly.pdbx_seq_one_letter_code
_entity_poly.pdbx_strand_id
1 'polypeptide(L)'
;AAGSALGGRYGAVVSNSYFGDIDGFEIIRIKPGKSPAIVCIDGFMTQGSKETRKVWLEKIEKLYPENEVYHVGWESKRLKDIAKTGAGLASKEGAKSTLVGFAASASKKAATKIAPLGIAFQALGLLDHPWAIAGIKAYQTGALLADMMARTEEEYVLIGHSLGARVIYSCLSTLKTKDRKFVKEVHLLGGAVNNTVSGEGEAEKKVNWSGIDGAVEGPIYNYYSDKDDVLRYLYTVGEAVKFESGSPIGRNPINVDCVVNIDVSDIVSGHTAYKPNLTDVINRSQ
;
A
#
# COMPACT_ATOMS: atom_id res chain seq x y z
N ALA A 1 6.73 -5.23 -26.89
CA ALA A 1 6.79 -6.67 -26.57
C ALA A 1 7.16 -6.96 -25.11
N ALA A 2 7.90 -6.07 -24.41
CA ALA A 2 8.32 -6.28 -23.02
C ALA A 2 7.19 -6.05 -22.00
N GLY A 3 6.26 -5.14 -22.27
CA GLY A 3 5.14 -4.84 -21.35
C GLY A 3 4.17 -6.00 -21.11
N SER A 4 4.14 -7.01 -21.96
CA SER A 4 3.40 -8.25 -21.70
C SER A 4 4.07 -9.17 -20.68
N ALA A 5 5.32 -8.89 -20.27
CA ALA A 5 6.06 -9.75 -19.33
C ALA A 5 5.57 -9.60 -17.88
N LEU A 6 5.20 -8.40 -17.42
CA LEU A 6 4.64 -8.20 -16.08
C LEU A 6 3.23 -8.77 -15.92
N GLY A 7 2.37 -8.63 -16.95
CA GLY A 7 0.97 -9.03 -16.88
C GLY A 7 0.66 -10.43 -17.43
N GLY A 8 1.63 -11.11 -18.06
CA GLY A 8 1.41 -12.35 -18.79
C GLY A 8 1.82 -13.62 -18.03
N ARG A 9 2.42 -14.57 -18.75
CA ARG A 9 2.83 -15.89 -18.25
C ARG A 9 3.60 -15.90 -16.93
N TYR A 10 4.39 -14.86 -16.64
CA TYR A 10 5.21 -14.81 -15.43
C TYR A 10 4.38 -14.56 -14.17
N GLY A 11 3.35 -13.72 -14.22
CA GLY A 11 2.53 -13.42 -13.03
C GLY A 11 1.90 -14.65 -12.41
N ALA A 12 1.29 -15.50 -13.22
CA ALA A 12 0.63 -16.72 -12.75
C ALA A 12 1.63 -17.80 -12.31
N VAL A 13 2.72 -18.00 -13.06
CA VAL A 13 3.71 -19.06 -12.78
C VAL A 13 4.54 -18.73 -11.55
N VAL A 14 5.03 -17.49 -11.41
CA VAL A 14 5.83 -17.07 -10.27
C VAL A 14 4.97 -17.00 -9.01
N SER A 15 3.74 -16.50 -9.10
CA SER A 15 2.79 -16.49 -7.99
C SER A 15 2.52 -17.91 -7.44
N ASN A 16 2.28 -18.87 -8.30
CA ASN A 16 2.00 -20.24 -7.89
C ASN A 16 3.23 -20.99 -7.37
N SER A 17 4.43 -20.69 -7.87
CA SER A 17 5.63 -21.43 -7.46
C SER A 17 6.29 -20.89 -6.17
N TYR A 18 6.15 -19.59 -5.88
CA TYR A 18 6.81 -18.97 -4.71
C TYR A 18 5.85 -18.57 -3.60
N PHE A 19 4.58 -18.26 -3.93
CA PHE A 19 3.62 -17.69 -2.98
C PHE A 19 2.21 -18.23 -3.23
N GLY A 20 2.05 -19.54 -3.24
CA GLY A 20 0.74 -20.19 -3.43
C GLY A 20 -0.39 -19.68 -2.50
N ASP A 21 -0.04 -18.87 -1.50
CA ASP A 21 -0.95 -18.30 -0.51
C ASP A 21 -1.32 -16.82 -0.74
N ILE A 22 -0.88 -16.17 -1.84
CA ILE A 22 -1.32 -14.80 -2.14
C ILE A 22 -2.54 -14.86 -3.07
N ASP A 23 -3.71 -15.04 -2.47
CA ASP A 23 -4.96 -15.04 -3.21
C ASP A 23 -5.21 -13.68 -3.89
N GLY A 24 -5.59 -13.70 -5.18
CA GLY A 24 -5.98 -12.49 -5.89
C GLY A 24 -4.82 -11.58 -6.29
N PHE A 25 -3.57 -12.07 -6.27
CA PHE A 25 -2.46 -11.33 -6.87
C PHE A 25 -2.64 -11.26 -8.39
N GLU A 26 -2.73 -10.05 -8.90
CA GLU A 26 -2.84 -9.77 -10.32
C GLU A 26 -2.07 -8.51 -10.71
N ILE A 27 -1.44 -8.53 -11.87
CA ILE A 27 -0.87 -7.33 -12.50
C ILE A 27 -1.59 -7.14 -13.84
N ILE A 28 -2.35 -6.06 -13.93
CA ILE A 28 -3.15 -5.75 -15.10
C ILE A 28 -2.59 -4.50 -15.77
N ARG A 29 -2.27 -4.61 -17.06
CA ARG A 29 -1.99 -3.43 -17.88
C ARG A 29 -3.29 -2.69 -18.16
N ILE A 30 -3.41 -1.46 -17.64
CA ILE A 30 -4.60 -0.62 -17.80
C ILE A 30 -4.43 0.44 -18.90
N LYS A 31 -3.18 0.70 -19.33
CA LYS A 31 -2.87 1.58 -20.48
C LYS A 31 -1.59 1.11 -21.16
N PRO A 32 -1.55 0.98 -22.48
CA PRO A 32 -0.31 0.82 -23.23
C PRO A 32 0.47 2.14 -23.28
N GLY A 33 1.79 2.09 -23.42
CA GLY A 33 2.63 3.27 -23.51
C GLY A 33 4.12 2.94 -23.60
N LYS A 34 4.96 3.90 -23.22
CA LYS A 34 6.42 3.85 -23.22
C LYS A 34 6.98 3.59 -21.82
N SER A 35 8.23 3.19 -21.74
CA SER A 35 9.03 3.16 -20.50
C SER A 35 9.33 4.60 -20.02
N PRO A 36 9.47 4.83 -18.70
CA PRO A 36 9.25 3.86 -17.63
C PRO A 36 7.78 3.48 -17.46
N ALA A 37 7.53 2.24 -17.05
CA ALA A 37 6.19 1.76 -16.75
C ALA A 37 5.72 2.27 -15.38
N ILE A 38 4.50 2.80 -15.33
CA ILE A 38 3.90 3.28 -14.08
C ILE A 38 3.16 2.13 -13.40
N VAL A 39 3.52 1.81 -12.17
CA VAL A 39 2.90 0.73 -11.40
C VAL A 39 2.12 1.32 -10.23
N CYS A 40 0.80 1.22 -10.32
CA CYS A 40 -0.15 1.71 -9.31
C CYS A 40 -0.52 0.56 -8.37
N ILE A 41 -0.36 0.77 -7.05
CA ILE A 41 -0.58 -0.26 -6.04
C ILE A 41 -1.58 0.23 -4.99
N ASP A 42 -2.67 -0.50 -4.87
CA ASP A 42 -3.73 -0.18 -3.92
C ASP A 42 -3.43 -0.63 -2.49
N GLY A 43 -4.12 0.02 -1.55
CA GLY A 43 -4.15 -0.36 -0.15
C GLY A 43 -5.20 -1.42 0.18
N PHE A 44 -5.52 -1.51 1.48
CA PHE A 44 -6.46 -2.46 2.05
C PHE A 44 -7.89 -2.25 1.54
N MET A 45 -8.57 -3.33 1.18
CA MET A 45 -9.99 -3.39 0.75
C MET A 45 -10.38 -2.62 -0.52
N THR A 46 -9.45 -2.01 -1.22
CA THR A 46 -9.75 -1.22 -2.44
C THR A 46 -9.24 -1.87 -3.72
N GLN A 47 -8.60 -3.02 -3.60
CA GLN A 47 -7.91 -3.72 -4.67
C GLN A 47 -8.86 -4.35 -5.68
N GLY A 48 -8.44 -4.42 -6.93
CA GLY A 48 -9.00 -5.29 -7.98
C GLY A 48 -10.35 -4.88 -8.53
N SER A 49 -10.95 -3.75 -8.11
CA SER A 49 -12.20 -3.29 -8.72
C SER A 49 -11.95 -2.56 -10.05
N LYS A 50 -12.89 -2.68 -10.99
CA LYS A 50 -12.82 -1.92 -12.25
C LYS A 50 -12.88 -0.41 -11.99
N GLU A 51 -13.65 0.02 -11.01
CA GLU A 51 -13.80 1.40 -10.58
C GLU A 51 -12.48 1.96 -10.05
N THR A 52 -11.75 1.20 -9.24
CA THR A 52 -10.44 1.60 -8.72
C THR A 52 -9.43 1.79 -9.84
N ARG A 53 -9.37 0.85 -10.80
CA ARG A 53 -8.49 0.97 -11.98
C ARG A 53 -8.81 2.20 -12.82
N LYS A 54 -10.10 2.52 -12.99
CA LYS A 54 -10.54 3.72 -13.71
C LYS A 54 -10.08 5.00 -13.02
N VAL A 55 -10.20 5.08 -11.69
CA VAL A 55 -9.73 6.25 -10.92
C VAL A 55 -8.22 6.43 -11.07
N TRP A 56 -7.43 5.36 -10.96
CA TRP A 56 -5.99 5.43 -11.20
C TRP A 56 -5.68 5.94 -12.61
N LEU A 57 -6.28 5.33 -13.63
CA LEU A 57 -6.01 5.67 -15.02
C LEU A 57 -6.31 7.14 -15.31
N GLU A 58 -7.48 7.64 -14.88
CA GLU A 58 -7.90 9.04 -15.10
C GLU A 58 -6.90 10.06 -14.55
N LYS A 59 -6.27 9.76 -13.40
CA LYS A 59 -5.30 10.66 -12.77
C LYS A 59 -3.89 10.49 -13.33
N ILE A 60 -3.48 9.25 -13.57
CA ILE A 60 -2.14 8.94 -14.09
C ILE A 60 -1.96 9.42 -15.53
N GLU A 61 -2.98 9.36 -16.37
CA GLU A 61 -2.90 9.88 -17.74
C GLU A 61 -2.57 11.38 -17.81
N LYS A 62 -2.95 12.14 -16.78
CA LYS A 62 -2.61 13.58 -16.70
C LYS A 62 -1.15 13.82 -16.33
N LEU A 63 -0.57 12.94 -15.51
CA LEU A 63 0.80 13.06 -15.02
C LEU A 63 1.81 12.38 -15.97
N TYR A 64 1.41 11.24 -16.54
CA TYR A 64 2.24 10.36 -17.35
C TYR A 64 1.53 9.96 -18.66
N PRO A 65 1.27 10.93 -19.57
CA PRO A 65 0.44 10.70 -20.76
C PRO A 65 1.01 9.68 -21.74
N GLU A 66 2.33 9.57 -21.83
CA GLU A 66 3.02 8.70 -22.78
C GLU A 66 3.35 7.29 -22.21
N ASN A 67 3.26 7.14 -20.88
CA ASN A 67 3.77 5.96 -20.20
C ASN A 67 2.80 4.80 -20.20
N GLU A 68 3.33 3.59 -20.17
CA GLU A 68 2.58 2.37 -19.91
C GLU A 68 2.14 2.32 -18.44
N VAL A 69 0.91 1.88 -18.16
CA VAL A 69 0.37 1.87 -16.80
C VAL A 69 -0.11 0.48 -16.42
N TYR A 70 0.36 0.01 -15.30
CA TYR A 70 -0.06 -1.23 -14.64
C TYR A 70 -0.75 -0.96 -13.32
N HIS A 71 -1.69 -1.81 -12.99
CA HIS A 71 -2.34 -1.86 -11.69
C HIS A 71 -2.05 -3.19 -11.02
N VAL A 72 -1.59 -3.14 -9.77
CA VAL A 72 -1.36 -4.33 -8.94
C VAL A 72 -2.53 -4.51 -7.98
N GLY A 73 -3.26 -5.62 -8.17
CA GLY A 73 -4.26 -6.12 -7.24
C GLY A 73 -3.68 -7.24 -6.37
N TRP A 74 -4.13 -7.33 -5.10
CA TRP A 74 -3.70 -8.35 -4.16
C TRP A 74 -4.69 -8.52 -2.99
N GLU A 75 -4.92 -9.77 -2.54
CA GLU A 75 -5.66 -10.17 -1.32
C GLU A 75 -7.04 -9.53 -1.04
N SER A 76 -7.73 -9.00 -2.06
CA SER A 76 -8.97 -8.24 -1.85
C SER A 76 -10.15 -9.07 -1.34
N LYS A 77 -10.27 -10.33 -1.78
CA LYS A 77 -11.44 -11.17 -1.49
C LYS A 77 -11.37 -11.75 -0.08
N ARG A 78 -10.23 -12.36 0.26
CA ARG A 78 -10.03 -13.02 1.56
C ARG A 78 -10.10 -12.04 2.72
N LEU A 79 -9.49 -10.85 2.55
CA LEU A 79 -9.53 -9.79 3.55
C LEU A 79 -10.96 -9.23 3.77
N LYS A 80 -11.77 -9.13 2.72
CA LYS A 80 -13.19 -8.78 2.84
C LYS A 80 -14.00 -9.85 3.60
N ASP A 81 -13.69 -11.12 3.40
CA ASP A 81 -14.38 -12.22 4.07
C ASP A 81 -13.98 -12.31 5.55
N ILE A 82 -12.72 -12.12 5.89
CA ILE A 82 -12.25 -12.01 7.28
C ILE A 82 -12.90 -10.81 7.98
N ALA A 83 -12.94 -9.67 7.31
CA ALA A 83 -13.59 -8.47 7.83
C ALA A 83 -15.09 -8.67 8.11
N LYS A 84 -15.81 -9.40 7.23
CA LYS A 84 -17.22 -9.76 7.44
C LYS A 84 -17.41 -10.72 8.62
N THR A 85 -16.51 -11.69 8.79
CA THR A 85 -16.57 -12.68 9.88
C THR A 85 -16.30 -11.99 11.23
N GLY A 86 -15.28 -11.15 11.33
CA GLY A 86 -15.00 -10.36 12.52
C GLY A 86 -16.13 -9.39 12.89
N ALA A 87 -16.79 -8.80 11.89
CA ALA A 87 -17.94 -7.93 12.10
C ALA A 87 -19.20 -8.68 12.55
N GLY A 88 -19.36 -9.94 12.17
CA GLY A 88 -20.49 -10.79 12.60
C GLY A 88 -20.49 -11.10 14.09
N LEU A 89 -19.33 -11.03 14.76
CA LEU A 89 -19.17 -11.24 16.20
C LEU A 89 -19.51 -10.00 17.03
N ALA A 90 -19.54 -8.81 16.42
CA ALA A 90 -19.72 -7.54 17.12
C ALA A 90 -21.17 -7.01 17.20
N SER A 91 -22.15 -7.68 16.68
CA SER A 91 -23.62 -7.45 16.68
C SER A 91 -24.23 -7.40 15.28
N LYS A 92 -25.43 -7.98 15.14
CA LYS A 92 -26.11 -8.17 13.85
C LYS A 92 -26.51 -6.88 13.11
N GLU A 93 -26.53 -5.73 13.74
CA GLU A 93 -27.02 -4.48 13.15
C GLU A 93 -25.96 -3.40 12.84
N GLY A 94 -24.79 -3.46 13.47
CA GLY A 94 -23.71 -2.46 13.29
C GLY A 94 -22.66 -2.80 12.23
N ALA A 95 -22.57 -4.06 11.86
CA ALA A 95 -21.43 -4.62 11.15
C ALA A 95 -21.38 -4.34 9.64
N LYS A 96 -22.53 -4.19 8.99
CA LYS A 96 -22.58 -3.94 7.53
C LYS A 96 -22.07 -2.56 7.12
N SER A 97 -22.10 -1.58 8.03
CA SER A 97 -21.72 -0.21 7.71
C SER A 97 -20.26 0.13 8.05
N THR A 98 -19.59 -0.65 8.91
CA THR A 98 -18.40 -0.18 9.61
C THR A 98 -17.10 -0.40 8.83
N LEU A 99 -16.86 -1.56 8.26
CA LEU A 99 -15.61 -1.82 7.52
C LEU A 99 -15.67 -1.36 6.07
N VAL A 100 -16.83 -1.46 5.43
CA VAL A 100 -17.06 -0.92 4.08
C VAL A 100 -17.21 0.61 4.13
N GLY A 101 -17.85 1.13 5.17
CA GLY A 101 -17.92 2.57 5.44
C GLY A 101 -16.59 3.19 5.81
N PHE A 102 -15.64 2.40 6.34
CA PHE A 102 -14.28 2.80 6.65
C PHE A 102 -13.45 3.14 5.43
N ALA A 103 -13.54 2.32 4.41
CA ALA A 103 -12.88 2.58 3.15
C ALA A 103 -13.54 3.72 2.35
N ALA A 104 -14.81 4.03 2.64
CA ALA A 104 -15.62 4.95 1.88
C ALA A 104 -15.82 6.34 2.52
N SER A 105 -15.66 6.50 3.84
CA SER A 105 -15.92 7.77 4.52
C SER A 105 -15.03 7.97 5.75
N ALA A 106 -13.86 8.55 5.57
CA ALA A 106 -12.99 9.01 6.63
C ALA A 106 -13.51 10.32 7.26
N SER A 107 -14.67 10.30 7.89
CA SER A 107 -15.13 11.41 8.72
C SER A 107 -14.90 11.12 10.20
N LYS A 108 -14.72 12.18 11.02
CA LYS A 108 -14.60 12.07 12.50
C LYS A 108 -15.69 11.19 13.13
N LYS A 109 -16.89 11.10 12.52
CA LYS A 109 -17.98 10.23 12.96
C LYS A 109 -17.73 8.74 12.73
N ALA A 110 -16.86 8.36 11.79
CA ALA A 110 -16.51 6.95 11.57
C ALA A 110 -15.55 6.45 12.65
N ALA A 111 -14.56 7.25 13.05
CA ALA A 111 -13.57 6.90 14.07
C ALA A 111 -14.22 6.55 15.44
N THR A 112 -15.25 7.27 15.86
CA THR A 112 -15.98 6.99 17.12
C THR A 112 -16.82 5.70 17.08
N LYS A 113 -17.24 5.26 15.90
CA LYS A 113 -18.00 4.00 15.73
C LYS A 113 -17.12 2.75 15.68
N ILE A 114 -15.82 2.90 15.54
CA ILE A 114 -14.86 1.81 15.35
C ILE A 114 -14.14 1.44 16.64
N ALA A 115 -14.08 2.34 17.63
CA ALA A 115 -13.54 2.03 18.94
C ALA A 115 -14.06 0.70 19.55
N PRO A 116 -15.36 0.37 19.45
CA PRO A 116 -15.88 -0.92 19.90
C PRO A 116 -15.36 -2.13 19.12
N LEU A 117 -15.03 -1.98 17.83
CA LEU A 117 -14.47 -3.06 16.99
C LEU A 117 -13.03 -3.38 17.37
N GLY A 118 -12.23 -2.38 17.74
CA GLY A 118 -10.86 -2.59 18.24
C GLY A 118 -10.83 -3.52 19.46
N ILE A 119 -11.81 -3.37 20.37
CA ILE A 119 -11.96 -4.22 21.55
C ILE A 119 -12.37 -5.66 21.16
N ALA A 120 -13.24 -5.82 20.17
CA ALA A 120 -13.66 -7.13 19.69
C ALA A 120 -12.50 -7.88 19.00
N PHE A 121 -11.63 -7.19 18.27
CA PHE A 121 -10.45 -7.78 17.64
C PHE A 121 -9.36 -8.19 18.66
N GLN A 122 -9.23 -7.47 19.78
CA GLN A 122 -8.35 -7.88 20.88
C GLN A 122 -8.75 -9.24 21.49
N ALA A 123 -10.04 -9.57 21.50
CA ALA A 123 -10.55 -10.83 22.03
C ALA A 123 -10.30 -12.04 21.11
N LEU A 124 -10.00 -11.81 19.82
CA LEU A 124 -9.83 -12.87 18.80
C LEU A 124 -8.39 -13.39 18.65
N GLY A 125 -7.42 -12.80 19.36
CA GLY A 125 -6.00 -13.17 19.24
C GLY A 125 -5.27 -12.55 18.04
N LEU A 126 -3.95 -12.44 18.18
CA LEU A 126 -3.06 -11.71 17.26
C LEU A 126 -3.02 -12.27 15.83
N LEU A 127 -3.09 -13.59 15.68
CA LEU A 127 -2.91 -14.28 14.41
C LEU A 127 -4.11 -14.14 13.46
N ASP A 128 -5.27 -13.80 14.00
CA ASP A 128 -6.51 -13.67 13.21
C ASP A 128 -6.91 -12.23 12.95
N HIS A 129 -6.06 -11.26 13.34
CA HIS A 129 -6.39 -9.85 13.14
C HIS A 129 -6.25 -9.44 11.67
N PRO A 130 -7.32 -8.95 11.00
CA PRO A 130 -7.29 -8.65 9.57
C PRO A 130 -6.19 -7.67 9.15
N TRP A 131 -5.87 -6.70 10.01
CA TRP A 131 -4.79 -5.74 9.77
C TRP A 131 -3.40 -6.39 9.76
N ALA A 132 -3.13 -7.29 10.71
CA ALA A 132 -1.87 -8.02 10.77
C ALA A 132 -1.68 -8.92 9.53
N ILE A 133 -2.73 -9.66 9.15
CA ILE A 133 -2.73 -10.49 7.94
C ILE A 133 -2.47 -9.61 6.70
N ALA A 134 -3.17 -8.49 6.57
CA ALA A 134 -3.00 -7.58 5.45
C ALA A 134 -1.57 -7.02 5.36
N GLY A 135 -0.96 -6.68 6.49
CA GLY A 135 0.42 -6.23 6.58
C GLY A 135 1.43 -7.28 6.12
N ILE A 136 1.27 -8.54 6.59
CA ILE A 136 2.12 -9.66 6.16
C ILE A 136 1.99 -9.89 4.64
N LYS A 137 0.77 -9.90 4.13
CA LYS A 137 0.52 -10.09 2.69
C LYS A 137 1.08 -8.94 1.83
N ALA A 138 1.08 -7.71 2.34
CA ALA A 138 1.73 -6.59 1.66
C ALA A 138 3.24 -6.83 1.51
N TYR A 139 3.93 -7.35 2.54
CA TYR A 139 5.35 -7.71 2.44
C TYR A 139 5.60 -8.83 1.43
N GLN A 140 4.79 -9.88 1.43
CA GLN A 140 4.90 -10.98 0.47
C GLN A 140 4.68 -10.49 -0.97
N THR A 141 3.66 -9.67 -1.17
CA THR A 141 3.35 -9.06 -2.48
C THR A 141 4.51 -8.20 -2.99
N GLY A 142 5.13 -7.41 -2.12
CA GLY A 142 6.28 -6.58 -2.49
C GLY A 142 7.50 -7.40 -2.91
N ALA A 143 7.80 -8.49 -2.21
CA ALA A 143 8.90 -9.38 -2.57
C ALA A 143 8.64 -10.08 -3.92
N LEU A 144 7.40 -10.51 -4.18
CA LEU A 144 7.01 -11.07 -5.48
C LEU A 144 7.12 -10.04 -6.61
N LEU A 145 6.63 -8.83 -6.38
CA LEU A 145 6.74 -7.73 -7.36
C LEU A 145 8.21 -7.44 -7.70
N ALA A 146 9.10 -7.43 -6.70
CA ALA A 146 10.53 -7.23 -6.91
C ALA A 146 11.16 -8.33 -7.80
N ASP A 147 10.82 -9.61 -7.56
CA ASP A 147 11.31 -10.71 -8.39
C ASP A 147 10.82 -10.59 -9.83
N MET A 148 9.57 -10.20 -10.02
CA MET A 148 9.01 -9.98 -11.36
C MET A 148 9.70 -8.81 -12.08
N MET A 149 9.90 -7.68 -11.42
CA MET A 149 10.58 -6.51 -11.99
C MET A 149 12.04 -6.84 -12.33
N ALA A 150 12.75 -7.57 -11.48
CA ALA A 150 14.13 -7.95 -11.71
C ALA A 150 14.33 -8.90 -12.92
N ARG A 151 13.27 -9.56 -13.39
CA ARG A 151 13.28 -10.45 -14.57
C ARG A 151 12.99 -9.71 -15.87
N THR A 152 12.67 -8.43 -15.79
CA THR A 152 12.45 -7.59 -16.97
C THR A 152 13.64 -6.66 -17.15
N GLU A 153 13.75 -6.09 -18.33
CA GLU A 153 14.76 -5.03 -18.60
C GLU A 153 14.13 -3.63 -18.50
N GLU A 154 12.90 -3.55 -18.00
CA GLU A 154 12.11 -2.33 -17.91
C GLU A 154 12.48 -1.46 -16.71
N GLU A 155 12.15 -0.19 -16.83
CA GLU A 155 12.25 0.81 -15.76
C GLU A 155 10.84 1.17 -15.25
N TYR A 156 10.75 1.51 -13.96
CA TYR A 156 9.47 1.66 -13.29
C TYR A 156 9.37 2.96 -12.49
N VAL A 157 8.16 3.53 -12.46
CA VAL A 157 7.72 4.48 -11.43
C VAL A 157 6.71 3.76 -10.55
N LEU A 158 6.91 3.78 -9.24
CA LEU A 158 6.04 3.09 -8.29
C LEU A 158 5.17 4.10 -7.55
N ILE A 159 3.86 3.90 -7.58
CA ILE A 159 2.89 4.76 -6.89
C ILE A 159 2.01 3.89 -6.00
N GLY A 160 2.13 4.03 -4.67
CA GLY A 160 1.41 3.20 -3.72
C GLY A 160 0.60 3.99 -2.70
N HIS A 161 -0.66 3.59 -2.50
CA HIS A 161 -1.53 4.18 -1.49
C HIS A 161 -1.73 3.24 -0.30
N SER A 162 -1.65 3.78 0.92
CA SER A 162 -1.93 3.01 2.14
C SER A 162 -1.00 1.79 2.30
N LEU A 163 -1.54 0.57 2.38
CA LEU A 163 -0.75 -0.68 2.36
C LEU A 163 -0.01 -0.90 1.03
N GLY A 164 -0.40 -0.25 -0.07
CA GLY A 164 0.37 -0.23 -1.31
C GLY A 164 1.76 0.39 -1.13
N ALA A 165 1.91 1.36 -0.23
CA ALA A 165 3.21 1.89 0.16
C ALA A 165 4.07 0.84 0.90
N ARG A 166 3.45 -0.03 1.71
CA ARG A 166 4.14 -1.18 2.34
C ARG A 166 4.59 -2.22 1.32
N VAL A 167 3.78 -2.48 0.30
CA VAL A 167 4.19 -3.31 -0.85
C VAL A 167 5.42 -2.72 -1.53
N ILE A 168 5.43 -1.41 -1.79
CA ILE A 168 6.58 -0.71 -2.37
C ILE A 168 7.80 -0.81 -1.46
N TYR A 169 7.66 -0.54 -0.16
CA TYR A 169 8.77 -0.68 0.79
C TYR A 169 9.42 -2.07 0.73
N SER A 170 8.60 -3.13 0.75
CA SER A 170 9.09 -4.51 0.64
C SER A 170 9.75 -4.80 -0.71
N CYS A 171 9.18 -4.28 -1.80
CA CYS A 171 9.74 -4.38 -3.15
C CYS A 171 11.12 -3.74 -3.21
N LEU A 172 11.27 -2.49 -2.78
CA LEU A 172 12.53 -1.77 -2.75
C LEU A 172 13.56 -2.43 -1.83
N SER A 173 13.14 -2.90 -0.65
CA SER A 173 14.01 -3.62 0.29
C SER A 173 14.58 -4.90 -0.31
N THR A 174 13.86 -5.54 -1.23
CA THR A 174 14.32 -6.70 -1.99
C THR A 174 15.24 -6.27 -3.15
N LEU A 175 14.84 -5.25 -3.91
CA LEU A 175 15.57 -4.78 -5.09
C LEU A 175 16.92 -4.14 -4.74
N LYS A 176 17.07 -3.49 -3.57
CA LYS A 176 18.34 -2.86 -3.15
C LYS A 176 19.52 -3.82 -3.04
N THR A 177 19.25 -5.12 -3.05
CA THR A 177 20.30 -6.16 -3.07
C THR A 177 20.78 -6.51 -4.48
N LYS A 178 20.21 -5.87 -5.52
CA LYS A 178 20.58 -6.07 -6.91
C LYS A 178 21.57 -5.00 -7.37
N ASP A 179 22.40 -5.36 -8.33
CA ASP A 179 23.42 -4.44 -8.89
C ASP A 179 22.78 -3.36 -9.77
N ARG A 180 21.58 -3.60 -10.31
CA ARG A 180 20.85 -2.67 -11.17
C ARG A 180 19.69 -2.00 -10.42
N LYS A 181 19.54 -0.69 -10.59
CA LYS A 181 18.36 0.06 -10.17
C LYS A 181 17.28 -0.02 -11.24
N PHE A 182 16.12 -0.55 -10.87
CA PHE A 182 14.98 -0.72 -11.77
C PHE A 182 13.95 0.40 -11.62
N VAL A 183 14.01 1.16 -10.53
CA VAL A 183 12.99 2.14 -10.16
C VAL A 183 13.53 3.54 -10.39
N LYS A 184 12.82 4.32 -11.20
CA LYS A 184 13.18 5.72 -11.51
C LYS A 184 12.67 6.68 -10.44
N GLU A 185 11.48 6.43 -9.92
CA GLU A 185 10.79 7.35 -9.02
C GLU A 185 9.78 6.60 -8.16
N VAL A 186 9.53 7.09 -6.95
CA VAL A 186 8.60 6.48 -6.00
C VAL A 186 7.69 7.53 -5.37
N HIS A 187 6.38 7.24 -5.34
CA HIS A 187 5.38 8.06 -4.66
C HIS A 187 4.65 7.23 -3.61
N LEU A 188 4.85 7.55 -2.32
CA LEU A 188 4.21 6.91 -1.18
C LEU A 188 3.07 7.82 -0.68
N LEU A 189 1.84 7.42 -0.91
CA LEU A 189 0.64 8.22 -0.64
C LEU A 189 -0.06 7.70 0.62
N GLY A 190 -0.06 8.46 1.71
CA GLY A 190 -0.72 8.06 2.95
C GLY A 190 -0.30 6.66 3.40
N GLY A 191 1.01 6.42 3.41
CA GLY A 191 1.57 5.07 3.54
C GLY A 191 1.34 4.43 4.91
N ALA A 192 0.85 3.19 4.89
CA ALA A 192 0.63 2.35 6.07
C ALA A 192 1.86 1.46 6.34
N VAL A 193 2.98 2.09 6.60
CA VAL A 193 4.25 1.48 6.98
C VAL A 193 4.95 2.38 7.99
N ASN A 194 5.72 1.82 8.94
CA ASN A 194 6.36 2.60 9.99
C ASN A 194 7.43 3.55 9.45
N ASN A 195 7.56 4.71 10.06
CA ASN A 195 8.54 5.73 9.70
C ASN A 195 9.92 5.55 10.36
N THR A 196 10.02 4.70 11.36
CA THR A 196 11.25 4.47 12.14
C THR A 196 11.55 2.99 12.29
N VAL A 197 12.82 2.69 12.57
CA VAL A 197 13.24 1.39 13.08
C VAL A 197 12.75 1.30 14.53
N SER A 198 11.66 0.60 14.77
CA SER A 198 11.15 0.45 16.13
C SER A 198 11.33 -0.98 16.65
N GLY A 199 11.70 -1.06 17.93
CA GLY A 199 11.35 -2.13 18.82
C GLY A 199 12.41 -3.20 19.11
N GLU A 200 12.54 -3.47 20.40
CA GLU A 200 13.10 -4.65 21.01
C GLU A 200 12.04 -5.76 20.97
N GLY A 201 12.05 -6.61 19.94
CA GLY A 201 11.16 -7.77 19.85
C GLY A 201 11.64 -8.75 18.77
N GLU A 202 11.78 -10.03 19.11
CA GLU A 202 12.40 -11.05 18.26
C GLU A 202 11.62 -11.43 16.97
N ALA A 203 10.40 -10.96 16.79
CA ALA A 203 9.52 -11.40 15.69
C ALA A 203 9.19 -10.32 14.65
N GLU A 204 9.51 -9.05 14.87
CA GLU A 204 9.15 -7.97 13.94
C GLU A 204 10.27 -7.71 12.93
N LYS A 205 9.94 -7.81 11.65
CA LYS A 205 10.78 -7.29 10.57
C LYS A 205 10.87 -5.78 10.76
N LYS A 206 11.97 -5.32 11.35
CA LYS A 206 12.23 -3.89 11.58
C LYS A 206 12.20 -3.16 10.24
N VAL A 207 11.31 -2.18 10.11
CA VAL A 207 11.32 -1.26 8.99
C VAL A 207 12.62 -0.45 9.06
N ASN A 208 13.40 -0.47 8.00
CA ASN A 208 14.63 0.30 7.91
C ASN A 208 14.68 1.03 6.55
N TRP A 209 14.44 2.32 6.58
CA TRP A 209 14.47 3.17 5.40
C TRP A 209 15.90 3.52 4.93
N SER A 210 16.92 3.29 5.77
CA SER A 210 18.30 3.56 5.39
C SER A 210 18.74 2.67 4.22
N GLY A 211 19.34 3.27 3.21
CA GLY A 211 19.82 2.57 2.03
C GLY A 211 18.72 2.04 1.10
N ILE A 212 17.47 2.48 1.26
CA ILE A 212 16.37 2.11 0.37
C ILE A 212 16.57 2.71 -1.05
N ASP A 213 17.28 3.82 -1.15
CA ASP A 213 17.74 4.47 -2.38
C ASP A 213 18.68 3.61 -3.23
N GLY A 214 19.27 2.56 -2.65
CA GLY A 214 20.00 1.55 -3.40
C GLY A 214 19.18 0.88 -4.50
N ALA A 215 17.84 0.86 -4.37
CA ALA A 215 16.92 0.32 -5.37
C ALA A 215 16.39 1.36 -6.36
N VAL A 216 16.56 2.67 -6.09
CA VAL A 216 15.91 3.77 -6.83
C VAL A 216 16.97 4.69 -7.43
N GLU A 217 16.79 5.09 -8.69
CA GLU A 217 17.70 6.00 -9.38
C GLU A 217 17.43 7.47 -9.02
N GLY A 218 16.15 7.83 -8.95
CA GLY A 218 15.69 9.18 -8.67
C GLY A 218 15.07 9.33 -7.27
N PRO A 219 14.14 10.26 -7.09
CA PRO A 219 13.60 10.60 -5.78
C PRO A 219 12.60 9.57 -5.25
N ILE A 220 12.51 9.51 -3.91
CA ILE A 220 11.46 8.81 -3.17
C ILE A 220 10.66 9.88 -2.43
N TYR A 221 9.41 10.05 -2.80
CA TYR A 221 8.50 11.01 -2.18
C TYR A 221 7.56 10.35 -1.18
N ASN A 222 7.49 10.90 0.03
CA ASN A 222 6.52 10.53 1.04
C ASN A 222 5.51 11.66 1.21
N TYR A 223 4.27 11.45 0.78
CA TYR A 223 3.17 12.39 0.97
C TYR A 223 2.36 12.00 2.19
N TYR A 224 2.36 12.86 3.22
CA TYR A 224 1.69 12.59 4.47
C TYR A 224 0.67 13.69 4.83
N SER A 225 -0.33 13.31 5.62
CA SER A 225 -1.35 14.23 6.14
C SER A 225 -1.63 13.94 7.61
N ASP A 226 -1.57 14.96 8.46
CA ASP A 226 -1.94 14.88 9.87
C ASP A 226 -3.45 14.63 10.06
N LYS A 227 -4.25 14.84 9.00
CA LYS A 227 -5.70 14.61 8.95
C LYS A 227 -6.09 13.17 8.62
N ASP A 228 -5.12 12.26 8.43
CA ASP A 228 -5.39 10.85 8.16
C ASP A 228 -5.76 10.09 9.44
N ASP A 229 -7.00 10.25 9.86
CA ASP A 229 -7.53 9.59 11.06
C ASP A 229 -7.66 8.06 10.91
N VAL A 230 -7.71 7.53 9.70
CA VAL A 230 -7.73 6.08 9.45
C VAL A 230 -6.40 5.47 9.88
N LEU A 231 -5.29 6.03 9.44
CA LEU A 231 -3.96 5.55 9.84
C LEU A 231 -3.73 5.73 11.35
N ARG A 232 -4.14 6.86 11.91
CA ARG A 232 -4.06 7.07 13.37
C ARG A 232 -4.74 5.93 14.12
N TYR A 233 -5.97 5.59 13.72
CA TYR A 233 -6.74 4.53 14.36
C TYR A 233 -6.11 3.15 14.15
N LEU A 234 -5.76 2.79 12.91
CA LEU A 234 -5.20 1.48 12.59
C LEU A 234 -3.88 1.20 13.33
N TYR A 235 -3.05 2.21 13.51
CA TYR A 235 -1.80 2.08 14.26
C TYR A 235 -2.04 1.98 15.76
N THR A 236 -3.00 2.71 16.32
CA THR A 236 -3.41 2.54 17.72
C THR A 236 -3.91 1.12 18.00
N VAL A 237 -4.71 0.54 17.08
CA VAL A 237 -5.14 -0.86 17.18
C VAL A 237 -3.97 -1.81 16.98
N GLY A 238 -3.08 -1.53 16.03
CA GLY A 238 -1.89 -2.32 15.76
C GLY A 238 -0.96 -2.43 16.97
N GLU A 239 -0.74 -1.33 17.68
CA GLU A 239 0.00 -1.31 18.95
C GLU A 239 -0.67 -2.17 20.03
N ALA A 240 -1.99 -2.02 20.19
CA ALA A 240 -2.76 -2.79 21.16
C ALA A 240 -2.68 -4.29 20.94
N VAL A 241 -2.58 -4.73 19.67
CA VAL A 241 -2.39 -6.15 19.30
C VAL A 241 -0.92 -6.52 19.08
N LYS A 242 0.04 -5.66 19.42
CA LYS A 242 1.48 -5.88 19.29
C LYS A 242 1.94 -6.24 17.86
N PHE A 243 1.20 -5.81 16.87
CA PHE A 243 1.54 -6.03 15.46
C PHE A 243 2.33 -4.85 14.87
N GLU A 244 1.96 -3.64 15.23
CA GLU A 244 2.64 -2.42 14.79
C GLU A 244 3.10 -1.63 16.01
N SER A 245 4.30 -1.09 15.95
CA SER A 245 4.81 -0.11 16.90
C SER A 245 5.39 1.08 16.13
N GLY A 246 5.13 2.30 16.59
CA GLY A 246 5.62 3.51 15.95
C GLY A 246 4.55 4.24 15.13
N SER A 247 4.98 5.10 14.24
CA SER A 247 4.11 6.02 13.50
C SER A 247 4.10 5.72 12.00
N PRO A 248 2.92 5.77 11.35
CA PRO A 248 2.82 5.53 9.91
C PRO A 248 3.42 6.70 9.11
N ILE A 249 4.13 6.39 8.03
CA ILE A 249 4.68 7.42 7.12
C ILE A 249 3.61 8.28 6.48
N GLY A 250 2.39 7.81 6.37
CA GLY A 250 1.25 8.57 5.83
C GLY A 250 0.76 9.68 6.78
N ARG A 251 1.29 9.74 8.00
CA ARG A 251 1.02 10.82 8.97
C ARG A 251 2.26 11.58 9.39
N ASN A 252 3.44 11.04 9.13
CA ASN A 252 4.70 11.55 9.66
C ASN A 252 5.81 11.49 8.61
N PRO A 253 6.80 12.36 8.69
CA PRO A 253 7.98 12.28 7.85
C PRO A 253 8.79 11.00 8.13
N ILE A 254 9.55 10.58 7.14
CA ILE A 254 10.59 9.54 7.23
C ILE A 254 11.92 10.27 7.42
N ASN A 255 12.59 10.03 8.55
CA ASN A 255 13.82 10.73 8.92
C ASN A 255 15.06 10.06 8.33
N VAL A 256 15.18 10.10 7.00
CA VAL A 256 16.37 9.68 6.23
C VAL A 256 16.58 10.63 5.06
N ASP A 257 17.83 10.89 4.69
CA ASP A 257 18.19 11.88 3.67
C ASP A 257 17.69 11.52 2.26
N CYS A 258 17.51 10.23 1.98
CA CYS A 258 17.09 9.74 0.66
C CYS A 258 15.60 9.86 0.38
N VAL A 259 14.79 10.38 1.33
CA VAL A 259 13.34 10.55 1.17
C VAL A 259 12.94 12.00 1.28
N VAL A 260 12.22 12.48 0.27
CA VAL A 260 11.61 13.82 0.25
C VAL A 260 10.23 13.74 0.90
N ASN A 261 10.08 14.36 2.07
CA ASN A 261 8.80 14.39 2.79
C ASN A 261 7.98 15.61 2.40
N ILE A 262 6.72 15.41 2.06
CA ILE A 262 5.80 16.46 1.58
C ILE A 262 4.52 16.42 2.41
N ASP A 263 4.28 17.49 3.16
CA ASP A 263 3.02 17.69 3.88
C ASP A 263 1.93 18.11 2.89
N VAL A 264 0.87 17.32 2.82
CA VAL A 264 -0.30 17.56 1.97
C VAL A 264 -1.59 17.70 2.77
N SER A 265 -1.48 18.05 4.05
CA SER A 265 -2.62 18.19 4.96
C SER A 265 -3.64 19.25 4.54
N ASP A 266 -3.23 20.22 3.73
CA ASP A 266 -4.11 21.23 3.14
C ASP A 266 -4.94 20.70 1.95
N ILE A 267 -4.43 19.70 1.22
CA ILE A 267 -5.08 19.08 0.07
C ILE A 267 -5.84 17.81 0.49
N VAL A 268 -5.23 17.02 1.38
CA VAL A 268 -5.72 15.70 1.77
C VAL A 268 -6.38 15.78 3.14
N SER A 269 -7.71 15.79 3.15
CA SER A 269 -8.53 15.88 4.38
C SER A 269 -8.74 14.52 5.09
N GLY A 270 -8.16 13.43 4.60
CA GLY A 270 -8.28 12.09 5.17
C GLY A 270 -7.81 11.00 4.21
N HIS A 271 -7.77 9.76 4.69
CA HIS A 271 -7.13 8.61 4.01
C HIS A 271 -7.59 8.36 2.57
N THR A 272 -8.88 8.55 2.29
CA THR A 272 -9.45 8.30 0.96
C THR A 272 -9.30 9.48 -0.01
N ALA A 273 -8.79 10.63 0.48
CA ALA A 273 -8.68 11.85 -0.32
C ALA A 273 -7.42 11.88 -1.22
N TYR A 274 -6.45 10.97 -1.03
CA TYR A 274 -5.23 10.93 -1.85
C TYR A 274 -5.51 10.70 -3.33
N LYS A 275 -6.28 9.65 -3.68
CA LYS A 275 -6.55 9.29 -5.07
C LYS A 275 -7.36 10.33 -5.83
N PRO A 276 -8.46 10.88 -5.28
CA PRO A 276 -9.18 11.97 -5.94
C PRO A 276 -8.31 13.19 -6.23
N ASN A 277 -7.37 13.52 -5.34
CA ASN A 277 -6.47 14.66 -5.44
C ASN A 277 -5.07 14.30 -5.96
N LEU A 278 -4.88 13.11 -6.57
CA LEU A 278 -3.57 12.56 -6.92
C LEU A 278 -2.71 13.53 -7.74
N THR A 279 -3.30 14.20 -8.72
CA THR A 279 -2.58 15.15 -9.56
C THR A 279 -2.03 16.30 -8.73
N ASP A 280 -2.84 16.89 -7.87
CA ASP A 280 -2.44 18.04 -7.04
C ASP A 280 -1.39 17.61 -5.97
N VAL A 281 -1.53 16.40 -5.43
CA VAL A 281 -0.60 15.83 -4.47
C VAL A 281 0.78 15.61 -5.11
N ILE A 282 0.85 14.97 -6.28
CA ILE A 282 2.12 14.71 -6.96
C ILE A 282 2.77 16.02 -7.46
N ASN A 283 2.01 16.95 -7.97
CA ASN A 283 2.54 18.24 -8.43
C ASN A 283 3.21 19.07 -7.31
N ARG A 284 2.95 18.75 -6.03
CA ARG A 284 3.69 19.37 -4.89
C ARG A 284 5.17 19.04 -4.86
N SER A 285 5.60 17.97 -5.50
CA SER A 285 7.01 17.55 -5.57
C SER A 285 7.77 18.12 -6.77
N GLN A 286 7.04 18.74 -7.70
CA GLN A 286 7.59 19.38 -8.90
C GLN A 286 7.76 20.88 -8.66
#